data_c8a9f8d922c97e3284e7e7bdadc94ae2
#
_entry.id   c8a9f8d922c97e3284e7e7bdadc94ae2
#
_cell.length_a   1.000
_cell.length_b   1.000
_cell.length_c   1.000
_cell.angle_alpha   90.00
_cell.angle_beta   90.00
_cell.angle_gamma   90.00
#
_symmetry.space_group_name_H-M   'P 1'
#
loop_
_entity.id
_entity.type
_entity.pdbx_description
1 polymer ?
#
loop_
_entity_poly.entity_id
_entity_poly.type
_entity_poly.pdbx_seq_one_letter_code
_entity_poly.pdbx_strand_id
1 'polypeptide(L)'
;MEISFSNQMPADERDLTIESMFDYGARCGFWRLHRLFKSRNIPATVWGVGMALERNMEVVGAIKQSEDWEVSSAGYRRWDYKDVSEEVEKEHIDRAVSIHKKLFGKHPAGLYQGKPSMNTRRLAVEEGGFLYDSDAYNDDLPYWTFEHGEEGRPHLIIPYSLVENDMLYTTPNGWAQPEDFLKHLKRTLE
;
A
#
# COMPACT_ATOMS: atom_id res chain seq x y z
N MET A 1 -6.22 7.58 -3.69
CA MET A 1 -5.32 6.57 -4.28
C MET A 1 -4.47 7.29 -5.30
N GLU A 2 -3.19 7.47 -5.01
CA GLU A 2 -2.23 7.94 -6.02
C GLU A 2 -1.79 6.70 -6.81
N ILE A 3 -2.47 6.37 -7.91
CA ILE A 3 -1.99 5.34 -8.81
C ILE A 3 -0.99 6.01 -9.74
N SER A 4 0.24 5.56 -9.72
CA SER A 4 1.26 6.08 -10.63
C SER A 4 1.10 5.46 -12.01
N PHE A 5 0.11 5.88 -12.77
CA PHE A 5 0.08 5.60 -14.20
C PHE A 5 1.09 6.42 -14.98
N SER A 6 1.62 7.46 -14.42
CA SER A 6 2.64 8.25 -15.07
C SER A 6 3.82 8.51 -14.16
N ASN A 7 4.92 7.83 -14.42
CA ASN A 7 6.25 8.33 -14.13
C ASN A 7 6.60 9.58 -14.97
N GLN A 8 5.61 10.19 -15.62
CA GLN A 8 5.80 11.17 -16.68
C GLN A 8 5.29 12.56 -16.35
N MET A 9 4.67 12.74 -15.15
CA MET A 9 4.27 14.09 -14.76
C MET A 9 5.44 14.83 -14.11
N PRO A 10 5.78 16.01 -14.61
CA PRO A 10 6.66 16.92 -13.88
C PRO A 10 6.09 17.16 -12.47
N ALA A 11 6.97 17.27 -11.48
CA ALA A 11 6.58 17.34 -10.06
C ALA A 11 5.67 18.53 -9.73
N ASP A 12 5.58 19.52 -10.57
CA ASP A 12 4.89 20.79 -10.37
C ASP A 12 3.68 21.01 -11.30
N GLU A 13 3.35 20.04 -12.17
CA GLU A 13 2.22 20.16 -13.08
C GLU A 13 1.00 19.35 -12.60
N ARG A 14 -0.19 19.87 -12.87
CA ARG A 14 -1.46 19.19 -12.61
C ARG A 14 -2.02 18.61 -13.90
N ASP A 15 -2.39 17.34 -13.85
CA ASP A 15 -3.17 16.68 -14.90
C ASP A 15 -4.60 16.41 -14.38
N LEU A 16 -5.56 17.22 -14.83
CA LEU A 16 -6.94 17.11 -14.38
C LEU A 16 -7.61 15.80 -14.79
N THR A 17 -7.16 15.17 -15.88
CA THR A 17 -7.67 13.87 -16.31
C THR A 17 -7.22 12.79 -15.33
N ILE A 18 -5.94 12.75 -15.01
CA ILE A 18 -5.39 11.79 -14.03
C ILE A 18 -5.99 12.04 -12.65
N GLU A 19 -6.08 13.30 -12.20
CA GLU A 19 -6.70 13.64 -10.92
C GLU A 19 -8.16 13.14 -10.86
N SER A 20 -8.93 13.29 -11.94
CA SER A 20 -10.32 12.82 -11.99
C SER A 20 -10.43 11.29 -11.96
N MET A 21 -9.45 10.57 -12.54
CA MET A 21 -9.37 9.11 -12.44
C MET A 21 -9.11 8.67 -10.98
N PHE A 22 -8.25 9.38 -10.26
CA PHE A 22 -8.02 9.11 -8.83
C PHE A 22 -9.25 9.42 -7.98
N ASP A 23 -9.96 10.49 -8.30
CA ASP A 23 -11.24 10.81 -7.65
C ASP A 23 -12.26 9.68 -7.78
N TYR A 24 -12.30 9.00 -8.93
CA TYR A 24 -13.17 7.83 -9.10
C TYR A 24 -12.87 6.74 -8.06
N GLY A 25 -11.60 6.47 -7.80
CA GLY A 25 -11.18 5.51 -6.77
C GLY A 25 -11.70 5.87 -5.39
N ALA A 26 -11.61 7.14 -5.01
CA ALA A 26 -12.06 7.63 -3.72
C ALA A 26 -13.59 7.72 -3.61
N ARG A 27 -14.27 8.14 -4.69
CA ARG A 27 -15.73 8.41 -4.70
C ARG A 27 -16.58 7.18 -5.00
N CYS A 28 -16.06 6.24 -5.78
CA CYS A 28 -16.82 5.08 -6.25
C CYS A 28 -16.13 3.76 -5.96
N GLY A 29 -14.84 3.61 -6.30
CA GLY A 29 -14.12 2.36 -6.25
C GLY A 29 -14.03 1.78 -4.85
N PHE A 30 -13.57 2.58 -3.89
CA PHE A 30 -13.51 2.18 -2.48
C PHE A 30 -14.86 1.68 -1.98
N TRP A 31 -15.94 2.43 -2.23
CA TRP A 31 -17.28 2.08 -1.72
C TRP A 31 -17.86 0.82 -2.35
N ARG A 32 -17.51 0.53 -3.61
CA ARG A 32 -17.88 -0.74 -4.26
C ARG A 32 -17.20 -1.92 -3.57
N LEU A 33 -15.88 -1.84 -3.38
CA LEU A 33 -15.09 -2.88 -2.71
C LEU A 33 -15.52 -3.03 -1.25
N HIS A 34 -15.69 -1.93 -0.52
CA HIS A 34 -16.13 -1.96 0.87
C HIS A 34 -17.46 -2.69 1.02
N ARG A 35 -18.49 -2.34 0.21
CA ARG A 35 -19.79 -3.03 0.25
C ARG A 35 -19.67 -4.51 -0.11
N LEU A 36 -18.89 -4.84 -1.12
CA LEU A 36 -18.68 -6.22 -1.55
C LEU A 36 -18.02 -7.04 -0.44
N PHE A 37 -16.93 -6.56 0.13
CA PHE A 37 -16.17 -7.26 1.16
C PHE A 37 -17.00 -7.42 2.44
N LYS A 38 -17.69 -6.36 2.87
CA LYS A 38 -18.59 -6.43 4.03
C LYS A 38 -19.73 -7.41 3.80
N SER A 39 -20.37 -7.41 2.63
CA SER A 39 -21.49 -8.34 2.33
C SER A 39 -21.07 -9.81 2.28
N ARG A 40 -19.78 -10.08 2.14
CA ARG A 40 -19.24 -11.45 2.05
C ARG A 40 -18.31 -11.82 3.22
N ASN A 41 -18.18 -10.95 4.21
CA ASN A 41 -17.27 -11.11 5.36
C ASN A 41 -15.82 -11.40 4.91
N ILE A 42 -15.33 -10.66 3.90
CA ILE A 42 -13.96 -10.80 3.40
C ILE A 42 -13.05 -9.88 4.21
N PRO A 43 -12.06 -10.42 4.92
CA PRO A 43 -11.04 -9.61 5.58
C PRO A 43 -10.17 -8.91 4.53
N ALA A 44 -9.60 -7.76 4.90
CA ALA A 44 -8.73 -7.02 3.99
C ALA A 44 -7.64 -6.27 4.74
N THR A 45 -6.49 -6.13 4.10
CA THR A 45 -5.47 -5.17 4.49
C THR A 45 -5.58 -3.92 3.62
N VAL A 46 -5.78 -2.78 4.27
CA VAL A 46 -5.83 -1.49 3.59
C VAL A 46 -4.45 -0.84 3.63
N TRP A 47 -3.78 -0.79 2.49
CA TRP A 47 -2.55 -0.04 2.32
C TRP A 47 -2.85 1.45 2.19
N GLY A 48 -2.85 2.16 3.31
CA GLY A 48 -3.26 3.55 3.39
C GLY A 48 -2.12 4.52 3.12
N VAL A 49 -2.24 5.33 2.06
CA VAL A 49 -1.36 6.50 1.86
C VAL A 49 -1.76 7.58 2.86
N GLY A 50 -0.84 8.02 3.72
CA GLY A 50 -1.13 8.94 4.81
C GLY A 50 -1.87 10.20 4.38
N MET A 51 -1.41 10.89 3.33
CA MET A 51 -2.08 12.07 2.80
C MET A 51 -3.49 11.78 2.28
N ALA A 52 -3.73 10.63 1.66
CA ALA A 52 -5.04 10.26 1.16
C ALA A 52 -6.02 9.99 2.32
N LEU A 53 -5.55 9.35 3.39
CA LEU A 53 -6.34 9.13 4.59
C LEU A 53 -6.74 10.44 5.27
N GLU A 54 -5.81 11.39 5.42
CA GLU A 54 -6.12 12.71 6.01
C GLU A 54 -7.18 13.48 5.22
N ARG A 55 -7.25 13.29 3.91
CA ARG A 55 -8.17 14.00 3.01
C ARG A 55 -9.52 13.35 2.86
N ASN A 56 -9.70 12.11 3.33
CA ASN A 56 -10.94 11.35 3.15
C ASN A 56 -11.42 10.69 4.45
N MET A 57 -11.97 11.51 5.35
CA MET A 57 -12.45 11.07 6.65
C MET A 57 -13.65 10.12 6.58
N GLU A 58 -14.43 10.15 5.50
CA GLU A 58 -15.54 9.20 5.31
C GLU A 58 -14.99 7.78 5.09
N VAL A 59 -13.98 7.64 4.25
CA VAL A 59 -13.27 6.37 4.04
C VAL A 59 -12.63 5.88 5.34
N VAL A 60 -11.97 6.77 6.08
CA VAL A 60 -11.38 6.43 7.40
C VAL A 60 -12.46 5.92 8.35
N GLY A 61 -13.63 6.57 8.40
CA GLY A 61 -14.76 6.12 9.21
C GLY A 61 -15.25 4.72 8.85
N ALA A 62 -15.37 4.44 7.55
CA ALA A 62 -15.78 3.12 7.05
C ALA A 62 -14.75 2.02 7.39
N ILE A 63 -13.46 2.31 7.25
CA ILE A 63 -12.39 1.38 7.61
C ILE A 63 -12.44 1.08 9.12
N LYS A 64 -12.58 2.09 9.96
CA LYS A 64 -12.68 1.91 11.43
C LYS A 64 -13.84 1.04 11.88
N GLN A 65 -14.93 1.03 11.12
CA GLN A 65 -16.11 0.20 11.37
C GLN A 65 -15.97 -1.24 10.81
N SER A 66 -14.86 -1.53 10.14
CA SER A 66 -14.58 -2.84 9.56
C SER A 66 -13.59 -3.59 10.46
N GLU A 67 -14.11 -4.27 11.48
CA GLU A 67 -13.31 -4.93 12.53
C GLU A 67 -12.30 -5.95 11.98
N ASP A 68 -12.66 -6.60 10.86
CA ASP A 68 -11.83 -7.61 10.18
C ASP A 68 -10.78 -7.00 9.23
N TRP A 69 -10.67 -5.65 9.21
CA TRP A 69 -9.74 -4.99 8.33
C TRP A 69 -8.51 -4.50 9.07
N GLU A 70 -7.34 -4.86 8.54
CA GLU A 70 -6.08 -4.28 8.95
C GLU A 70 -5.81 -2.98 8.19
N VAL A 71 -5.20 -2.01 8.86
CA VAL A 71 -4.69 -0.80 8.21
C VAL A 71 -3.18 -0.77 8.34
N SER A 72 -2.52 -0.83 7.19
CA SER A 72 -1.07 -0.77 7.03
C SER A 72 -0.67 0.46 6.22
N SER A 73 0.60 0.86 6.30
CA SER A 73 1.08 2.09 5.68
C SER A 73 1.51 1.87 4.24
N ALA A 74 1.04 2.73 3.31
CA ALA A 74 1.62 2.89 1.98
C ALA A 74 2.46 4.19 1.90
N GLY A 75 3.14 4.54 3.00
CA GLY A 75 3.90 5.77 3.12
C GLY A 75 3.03 7.02 3.25
N TYR A 76 3.68 8.19 3.30
CA TYR A 76 2.97 9.47 3.32
C TYR A 76 2.47 9.89 1.94
N ARG A 77 3.28 9.65 0.89
CA ARG A 77 2.99 9.90 -0.53
C ARG A 77 3.45 8.74 -1.39
N ARG A 78 2.85 8.58 -2.58
CA ARG A 78 3.27 7.58 -3.57
C ARG A 78 4.34 8.16 -4.51
N TRP A 79 5.47 8.54 -3.94
CA TRP A 79 6.64 8.99 -4.71
C TRP A 79 7.57 7.84 -5.08
N ASP A 80 8.45 8.08 -6.04
CA ASP A 80 9.61 7.22 -6.29
C ASP A 80 10.72 7.68 -5.35
N TYR A 81 10.96 6.90 -4.28
CA TYR A 81 11.88 7.31 -3.22
C TYR A 81 13.35 7.11 -3.58
N LYS A 82 13.67 6.42 -4.69
CA LYS A 82 15.07 6.29 -5.16
C LYS A 82 15.73 7.64 -5.45
N ASP A 83 14.93 8.67 -5.79
CA ASP A 83 15.39 10.01 -6.13
C ASP A 83 15.16 11.03 -4.99
N VAL A 84 14.76 10.56 -3.81
CA VAL A 84 14.47 11.38 -2.62
C VAL A 84 15.59 11.21 -1.60
N SER A 85 15.96 12.31 -0.89
CA SER A 85 16.96 12.20 0.16
C SER A 85 16.47 11.36 1.34
N GLU A 86 17.41 10.73 2.04
CA GLU A 86 17.11 9.87 3.18
C GLU A 86 16.34 10.62 4.28
N GLU A 87 16.69 11.88 4.54
CA GLU A 87 16.03 12.70 5.56
C GLU A 87 14.56 12.94 5.24
N VAL A 88 14.24 13.22 3.96
CA VAL A 88 12.86 13.43 3.51
C VAL A 88 12.09 12.11 3.52
N GLU A 89 12.73 11.01 3.13
CA GLU A 89 12.10 9.69 3.19
C GLU A 89 11.76 9.31 4.64
N LYS A 90 12.70 9.52 5.55
CA LYS A 90 12.48 9.30 6.99
C LYS A 90 11.32 10.16 7.51
N GLU A 91 11.32 11.47 7.21
CA GLU A 91 10.22 12.36 7.59
C GLU A 91 8.87 11.84 7.08
N HIS A 92 8.81 11.33 5.85
CA HIS A 92 7.59 10.79 5.26
C HIS A 92 7.13 9.50 5.96
N ILE A 93 8.05 8.62 6.37
CA ILE A 93 7.70 7.43 7.17
C ILE A 93 7.13 7.86 8.52
N ASP A 94 7.85 8.72 9.26
CA ASP A 94 7.43 9.21 10.57
C ASP A 94 6.07 9.92 10.51
N ARG A 95 5.84 10.71 9.46
CA ARG A 95 4.59 11.41 9.23
C ARG A 95 3.44 10.45 8.92
N ALA A 96 3.67 9.43 8.09
CA ALA A 96 2.67 8.41 7.81
C ALA A 96 2.26 7.68 9.10
N VAL A 97 3.22 7.28 9.93
CA VAL A 97 2.97 6.65 11.23
C VAL A 97 2.16 7.56 12.15
N SER A 98 2.52 8.85 12.22
CA SER A 98 1.80 9.83 13.03
C SER A 98 0.34 9.98 12.61
N ILE A 99 0.08 10.00 11.30
CA ILE A 99 -1.27 10.06 10.73
C ILE A 99 -2.05 8.80 11.10
N HIS A 100 -1.46 7.60 10.93
CA HIS A 100 -2.12 6.36 11.32
C HIS A 100 -2.48 6.32 12.80
N LYS A 101 -1.54 6.70 13.68
CA LYS A 101 -1.79 6.80 15.13
C LYS A 101 -2.93 7.78 15.44
N LYS A 102 -2.93 8.95 14.80
CA LYS A 102 -3.99 9.96 14.97
C LYS A 102 -5.36 9.46 14.52
N LEU A 103 -5.44 8.81 13.36
CA LEU A 103 -6.70 8.40 12.73
C LEU A 103 -7.25 7.09 13.29
N PHE A 104 -6.39 6.10 13.56
CA PHE A 104 -6.81 4.75 13.96
C PHE A 104 -6.47 4.40 15.41
N GLY A 105 -5.75 5.26 16.13
CA GLY A 105 -5.38 5.03 17.53
C GLY A 105 -4.27 4.00 17.73
N LYS A 106 -3.66 3.50 16.64
CA LYS A 106 -2.62 2.47 16.69
C LYS A 106 -1.58 2.70 15.60
N HIS A 107 -0.40 2.11 15.80
CA HIS A 107 0.65 2.05 14.79
C HIS A 107 0.19 1.20 13.59
N PRO A 108 0.53 1.54 12.33
CA PRO A 108 0.30 0.64 11.21
C PRO A 108 1.12 -0.64 11.38
N ALA A 109 0.51 -1.80 11.11
CA ALA A 109 1.19 -3.08 11.30
C ALA A 109 2.30 -3.30 10.26
N GLY A 110 2.05 -2.95 9.02
CA GLY A 110 2.98 -3.16 7.91
C GLY A 110 3.31 -1.89 7.13
N LEU A 111 4.38 -1.97 6.34
CA LEU A 111 4.79 -0.97 5.36
C LEU A 111 4.83 -1.58 3.97
N TYR A 112 4.28 -0.87 2.98
CA TYR A 112 4.47 -1.11 1.56
C TYR A 112 4.64 0.21 0.84
N GLN A 113 5.88 0.60 0.58
CA GLN A 113 6.19 1.86 -0.10
C GLN A 113 5.88 1.78 -1.60
N GLY A 114 6.09 0.60 -2.20
CA GLY A 114 5.80 0.28 -3.59
C GLY A 114 6.83 0.81 -4.59
N LYS A 115 7.58 1.86 -4.23
CA LYS A 115 8.76 2.39 -4.94
C LYS A 115 9.80 2.79 -3.91
N PRO A 116 10.39 1.79 -3.22
CA PRO A 116 11.33 2.04 -2.14
C PRO A 116 12.67 2.56 -2.65
N SER A 117 13.40 3.25 -1.79
CA SER A 117 14.82 3.52 -1.93
C SER A 117 15.66 2.36 -1.35
N MET A 118 16.97 2.47 -1.44
CA MET A 118 17.89 1.56 -0.75
C MET A 118 17.82 1.69 0.78
N ASN A 119 17.24 2.79 1.29
CA ASN A 119 17.15 3.07 2.74
C ASN A 119 15.81 2.65 3.34
N THR A 120 14.76 2.49 2.54
CA THR A 120 13.37 2.32 3.01
C THR A 120 13.25 1.23 4.08
N ARG A 121 13.78 0.03 3.83
CA ARG A 121 13.69 -1.09 4.80
C ARG A 121 14.45 -0.79 6.09
N ARG A 122 15.66 -0.25 5.99
CA ARG A 122 16.43 0.15 7.16
C ARG A 122 15.68 1.18 8.00
N LEU A 123 15.14 2.23 7.36
CA LEU A 123 14.36 3.27 8.03
C LEU A 123 13.09 2.71 8.69
N ALA A 124 12.41 1.75 8.04
CA ALA A 124 11.26 1.08 8.62
C ALA A 124 11.62 0.24 9.87
N VAL A 125 12.76 -0.46 9.83
CA VAL A 125 13.25 -1.24 10.97
C VAL A 125 13.69 -0.32 12.11
N GLU A 126 14.38 0.79 11.81
CA GLU A 126 14.82 1.79 12.78
C GLU A 126 13.65 2.53 13.45
N GLU A 127 12.55 2.79 12.71
CA GLU A 127 11.31 3.34 13.28
C GLU A 127 10.75 2.42 14.36
N GLY A 128 10.87 1.13 14.19
CA GLY A 128 10.75 0.11 15.23
C GLY A 128 9.32 -0.33 15.55
N GLY A 129 8.28 0.26 14.96
CA GLY A 129 6.89 -0.08 15.21
C GLY A 129 6.25 -0.98 14.14
N PHE A 130 6.84 -1.11 12.96
CA PHE A 130 6.38 -2.00 11.93
C PHE A 130 6.68 -3.47 12.27
N LEU A 131 5.67 -4.32 12.12
CA LEU A 131 5.82 -5.77 12.28
C LEU A 131 6.40 -6.43 11.04
N TYR A 132 6.12 -5.86 9.86
CA TYR A 132 6.58 -6.38 8.57
C TYR A 132 6.67 -5.27 7.51
N ASP A 133 7.40 -5.56 6.43
CA ASP A 133 7.29 -4.84 5.17
C ASP A 133 6.95 -5.79 4.01
N SER A 134 6.34 -5.24 2.95
CA SER A 134 5.97 -5.97 1.74
C SER A 134 6.65 -5.44 0.48
N ASP A 135 7.72 -4.66 0.62
CA ASP A 135 8.51 -4.16 -0.53
C ASP A 135 9.53 -5.21 -1.02
N ALA A 136 9.06 -6.44 -1.21
CA ALA A 136 9.82 -7.55 -1.77
C ALA A 136 8.95 -8.37 -2.72
N TYR A 137 9.55 -8.92 -3.77
CA TYR A 137 8.88 -9.67 -4.84
C TYR A 137 9.64 -10.97 -5.18
N ASN A 138 10.41 -11.47 -4.23
CA ASN A 138 11.45 -12.47 -4.44
C ASN A 138 11.11 -13.84 -3.84
N ASP A 139 9.95 -14.00 -3.22
CA ASP A 139 9.50 -15.26 -2.64
C ASP A 139 7.97 -15.34 -2.64
N ASP A 140 7.41 -16.54 -2.56
CA ASP A 140 5.98 -16.79 -2.40
C ASP A 140 5.56 -16.86 -0.92
N LEU A 141 6.52 -17.04 -0.01
CA LEU A 141 6.28 -17.20 1.41
C LEU A 141 6.92 -16.08 2.23
N PRO A 142 6.32 -15.69 3.37
CA PRO A 142 6.94 -14.79 4.32
C PRO A 142 8.25 -15.36 4.88
N TYR A 143 9.24 -14.50 5.06
CA TYR A 143 10.53 -14.86 5.63
C TYR A 143 11.10 -13.79 6.55
N TRP A 144 12.05 -14.19 7.41
CA TRP A 144 12.74 -13.28 8.31
C TRP A 144 14.04 -12.78 7.69
N THR A 145 14.30 -11.48 7.82
CA THR A 145 15.61 -10.88 7.54
C THR A 145 16.24 -10.32 8.80
N PHE A 146 17.57 -10.29 8.84
CA PHE A 146 18.38 -9.75 9.93
C PHE A 146 19.28 -8.61 9.47
N GLU A 147 19.13 -8.15 8.22
CA GLU A 147 20.08 -7.25 7.58
C GLU A 147 20.12 -5.83 8.17
N HIS A 148 19.02 -5.38 8.79
CA HIS A 148 18.86 -3.98 9.22
C HIS A 148 18.45 -3.83 10.69
N GLY A 149 18.31 -4.93 11.43
CA GLY A 149 17.99 -4.89 12.86
C GLY A 149 19.24 -4.65 13.72
N GLU A 150 19.06 -4.05 14.92
CA GLU A 150 20.05 -4.21 15.98
C GLU A 150 20.33 -5.68 16.21
N GLU A 151 21.56 -6.03 16.67
CA GLU A 151 22.01 -7.42 16.79
C GLU A 151 20.91 -8.40 17.25
N GLY A 152 20.49 -9.28 16.34
CA GLY A 152 19.53 -10.33 16.63
C GLY A 152 18.06 -9.95 16.54
N ARG A 153 17.68 -8.74 16.11
CA ARG A 153 16.26 -8.36 15.93
C ARG A 153 15.81 -8.69 14.50
N PRO A 154 15.00 -9.75 14.32
CA PRO A 154 14.48 -10.09 13.00
C PRO A 154 13.41 -9.09 12.56
N HIS A 155 13.34 -8.85 11.25
CA HIS A 155 12.24 -8.16 10.60
C HIS A 155 11.53 -9.09 9.63
N LEU A 156 10.19 -9.11 9.66
CA LEU A 156 9.38 -9.98 8.80
C LEU A 156 9.20 -9.34 7.43
N ILE A 157 9.49 -10.09 6.39
CA ILE A 157 9.16 -9.76 5.01
C ILE A 157 7.94 -10.60 4.60
N ILE A 158 6.90 -9.93 4.11
CA ILE A 158 5.74 -10.57 3.47
C ILE A 158 5.79 -10.17 2.00
N PRO A 159 6.31 -11.01 1.10
CA PRO A 159 6.46 -10.66 -0.29
C PRO A 159 5.15 -10.28 -0.94
N TYR A 160 5.20 -9.33 -1.87
CA TYR A 160 4.06 -8.88 -2.65
C TYR A 160 4.03 -9.57 -4.00
N SER A 161 2.89 -10.15 -4.38
CA SER A 161 2.74 -10.75 -5.70
C SER A 161 2.29 -9.72 -6.72
N LEU A 162 2.96 -9.69 -7.88
CA LEU A 162 2.53 -8.93 -9.05
C LEU A 162 1.58 -9.74 -9.93
N VAL A 163 1.51 -11.05 -9.75
CA VAL A 163 0.76 -11.96 -10.63
C VAL A 163 -0.72 -11.94 -10.27
N GLU A 164 -1.06 -11.85 -8.99
CA GLU A 164 -2.43 -11.74 -8.47
C GLU A 164 -2.92 -10.29 -8.41
N ASN A 165 -2.35 -9.41 -9.23
CA ASN A 165 -2.63 -7.99 -9.21
C ASN A 165 -3.58 -7.58 -10.33
N ASP A 166 -4.67 -6.90 -9.98
CA ASP A 166 -5.63 -6.35 -10.93
C ASP A 166 -5.06 -5.21 -11.78
N MET A 167 -3.91 -4.63 -11.41
CA MET A 167 -3.18 -3.70 -12.27
C MET A 167 -2.86 -4.27 -13.65
N LEU A 168 -2.81 -5.59 -13.80
CA LEU A 168 -2.61 -6.24 -15.10
C LEU A 168 -3.70 -5.92 -16.11
N TYR A 169 -4.89 -5.48 -15.70
CA TYR A 169 -5.91 -4.94 -16.64
C TYR A 169 -5.45 -3.68 -17.37
N THR A 170 -4.45 -2.99 -16.84
CA THR A 170 -3.95 -1.74 -17.42
C THR A 170 -2.67 -1.92 -18.24
N THR A 171 -2.18 -3.14 -18.36
CA THR A 171 -0.97 -3.46 -19.11
C THR A 171 -1.31 -4.10 -20.45
N PRO A 172 -0.49 -3.90 -21.50
CA PRO A 172 -0.77 -4.43 -22.85
C PRO A 172 -0.94 -5.95 -22.92
N ASN A 173 -0.29 -6.70 -22.06
CA ASN A 173 -0.34 -8.17 -22.02
C ASN A 173 -1.01 -8.71 -20.74
N GLY A 174 -1.85 -7.88 -20.11
CA GLY A 174 -2.51 -8.25 -18.87
C GLY A 174 -3.89 -8.86 -19.08
N TRP A 175 -4.74 -8.71 -18.08
CA TRP A 175 -6.09 -9.26 -18.08
C TRP A 175 -7.00 -8.52 -19.06
N ALA A 176 -7.60 -9.22 -20.00
CA ALA A 176 -8.58 -8.65 -20.94
C ALA A 176 -10.02 -8.87 -20.46
N GLN A 177 -10.29 -9.99 -19.81
CA GLN A 177 -11.62 -10.38 -19.33
C GLN A 177 -11.58 -10.74 -17.84
N PRO A 178 -12.64 -10.43 -17.07
CA PRO A 178 -12.73 -10.80 -15.65
C PRO A 178 -12.61 -12.31 -15.40
N GLU A 179 -13.08 -13.12 -16.33
CA GLU A 179 -13.04 -14.58 -16.26
C GLU A 179 -11.60 -15.12 -16.29
N ASP A 180 -10.70 -14.47 -17.02
CA ASP A 180 -9.30 -14.86 -17.08
C ASP A 180 -8.63 -14.63 -15.72
N PHE A 181 -8.89 -13.49 -15.07
CA PHE A 181 -8.41 -13.19 -13.75
C PHE A 181 -8.98 -14.14 -12.70
N LEU A 182 -10.28 -14.39 -12.73
CA LEU A 182 -10.92 -15.37 -11.83
C LEU A 182 -10.33 -16.77 -12.00
N LYS A 183 -10.08 -17.21 -13.21
CA LYS A 183 -9.47 -18.51 -13.50
C LYS A 183 -8.04 -18.57 -12.98
N HIS A 184 -7.29 -17.48 -13.14
CA HIS A 184 -5.94 -17.37 -12.58
C HIS A 184 -5.96 -17.48 -11.05
N LEU A 185 -6.74 -16.67 -10.36
CA LEU A 185 -6.85 -16.70 -8.89
C LEU A 185 -7.26 -18.08 -8.36
N LYS A 186 -8.18 -18.78 -9.03
CA LYS A 186 -8.56 -20.14 -8.62
C LYS A 186 -7.39 -21.12 -8.72
N ARG A 187 -6.57 -21.02 -9.76
CA ARG A 187 -5.39 -21.89 -9.93
C ARG A 187 -4.28 -21.61 -8.94
N THR A 188 -4.16 -20.38 -8.49
CA THR A 188 -3.18 -20.00 -7.47
C THR A 188 -3.52 -20.59 -6.10
N LEU A 189 -4.80 -20.89 -5.85
CA LEU A 189 -5.27 -21.47 -4.59
C LEU A 189 -5.25 -23.00 -4.57
N GLU A 190 -5.03 -23.66 -5.72
CA GLU A 190 -4.88 -25.12 -5.88
C GLU A 190 -3.43 -25.58 -5.65
#